data_91d0f730ccfb1870377c82ba5c7f73b8
#
_entry.id   91d0f730ccfb1870377c82ba5c7f73b8
#
_cell.length_a   1.000
_cell.length_b   1.000
_cell.length_c   1.000
_cell.angle_alpha   90.00
_cell.angle_beta   90.00
_cell.angle_gamma   90.00
#
_symmetry.space_group_name_H-M   'P 1'
#
loop_
_entity.id
_entity.type
_entity.pdbx_description
1 polymer ?
#
loop_
_entity_poly.entity_id
_entity_poly.type
_entity_poly.pdbx_seq_one_letter_code
_entity_poly.pdbx_strand_id
1 'polypeptide(L)'
;MMSKRFTVNLEDEYISNTNNSNKIFPSTRYQGSKLKISDWIMTIIKDLNFNTCLDAFGGSGCISYGLKKLNKSVTYNDILKFNYLFGKALIENNEVRLSKSDISYILKKHDEIEYPTVIEDNFKDIYFTDDENKWLDQTITNIYSLKDEYKYSLAFFALSQACIIKRPYNLFHRKNLYMRTSNVKRSFGNKITWDRPFDEYFIKFSKEANESIFDNGKDNVAKNEDAIGMDNNYDLVYIDTPYISEKGTTVDYHAFYHFLEGLTDYNNWERNIDFKYKHNRLKPIKNQWNNKKSVHRCFNDLFGNFEDSKIVVSYRSDGIPSENQLKSILEQYKSKVEIYYYGNYKYALSKNSNSKEILLVGV
;
A
#
# COMPACT_ATOMS: atom_id res chain seq x y z
N MET A 1 -12.38 39.51 -0.61
CA MET A 1 -11.98 39.12 -1.98
C MET A 1 -12.56 37.73 -2.25
N MET A 2 -13.52 37.65 -3.16
CA MET A 2 -14.27 36.42 -3.43
C MET A 2 -13.35 35.36 -4.06
N SER A 3 -13.28 34.20 -3.44
CA SER A 3 -12.65 32.99 -3.97
C SER A 3 -13.37 32.53 -5.24
N LYS A 4 -12.70 32.56 -6.38
CA LYS A 4 -13.20 31.93 -7.61
C LYS A 4 -13.18 30.41 -7.43
N ARG A 5 -14.34 29.80 -7.22
CA ARG A 5 -14.56 28.36 -7.38
C ARG A 5 -14.39 28.01 -8.86
N PHE A 6 -13.36 27.25 -9.16
CA PHE A 6 -13.26 26.58 -10.44
C PHE A 6 -14.17 25.35 -10.40
N THR A 7 -15.28 25.41 -11.09
CA THR A 7 -16.09 24.23 -11.44
C THR A 7 -15.32 23.44 -12.49
N VAL A 8 -14.78 22.29 -12.10
CA VAL A 8 -14.23 21.33 -13.05
C VAL A 8 -15.42 20.72 -13.81
N ASN A 9 -15.50 20.96 -15.12
CA ASN A 9 -16.47 20.30 -16.00
C ASN A 9 -16.14 18.80 -16.07
N LEU A 10 -17.07 17.98 -15.59
CA LEU A 10 -16.98 16.52 -15.58
C LEU A 10 -17.53 15.86 -16.86
N GLU A 11 -17.67 16.61 -17.92
CA GLU A 11 -18.17 16.11 -19.21
C GLU A 11 -16.99 15.77 -20.10
N ASP A 12 -16.37 14.60 -19.99
CA ASP A 12 -15.82 13.92 -21.16
C ASP A 12 -15.20 12.57 -20.79
N GLU A 13 -15.62 11.55 -21.55
CA GLU A 13 -15.01 10.25 -21.83
C GLU A 13 -14.95 9.18 -20.73
N TYR A 14 -16.06 8.44 -20.61
CA TYR A 14 -16.04 7.04 -20.18
C TYR A 14 -16.23 6.13 -21.42
N ILE A 15 -15.13 5.72 -22.05
CA ILE A 15 -15.15 4.64 -23.05
C ILE A 15 -14.56 3.38 -22.42
N SER A 16 -15.36 2.32 -22.37
CA SER A 16 -14.96 1.00 -21.95
C SER A 16 -14.10 0.35 -23.05
N ASN A 17 -12.80 0.13 -22.77
CA ASN A 17 -11.96 -0.71 -23.61
C ASN A 17 -11.60 -2.01 -22.86
N THR A 18 -12.06 -3.13 -23.42
CA THR A 18 -11.97 -4.49 -22.87
C THR A 18 -10.68 -5.25 -23.27
N ASN A 19 -9.52 -4.59 -23.30
CA ASN A 19 -8.24 -5.26 -23.49
C ASN A 19 -7.40 -5.21 -22.21
N ASN A 20 -7.32 -6.31 -21.48
CA ASN A 20 -6.58 -6.45 -20.22
C ASN A 20 -5.08 -6.08 -20.34
N SER A 21 -4.49 -6.21 -21.54
CA SER A 21 -3.10 -5.84 -21.80
C SER A 21 -2.81 -4.35 -21.61
N ASN A 22 -3.80 -3.48 -21.78
CA ASN A 22 -3.66 -2.02 -21.68
C ASN A 22 -3.95 -1.49 -20.26
N LYS A 23 -4.36 -2.33 -19.32
CA LYS A 23 -4.62 -1.90 -17.94
C LYS A 23 -3.33 -1.53 -17.23
N ILE A 24 -3.33 -0.35 -16.61
CA ILE A 24 -2.17 0.21 -15.92
C ILE A 24 -2.46 0.25 -14.42
N PHE A 25 -1.50 -0.19 -13.61
CA PHE A 25 -1.58 -0.07 -12.17
C PHE A 25 -1.60 1.41 -11.78
N PRO A 26 -2.49 1.85 -10.86
CA PRO A 26 -2.62 3.26 -10.51
C PRO A 26 -1.32 3.79 -9.89
N SER A 27 -1.08 5.09 -10.03
CA SER A 27 0.09 5.72 -9.44
C SER A 27 0.01 5.66 -7.91
N THR A 28 1.02 5.06 -7.28
CA THR A 28 1.12 4.94 -5.83
C THR A 28 2.41 5.54 -5.32
N ARG A 29 2.39 6.05 -4.08
CA ARG A 29 3.59 6.60 -3.42
C ARG A 29 3.88 5.84 -2.13
N TYR A 30 3.82 4.52 -2.22
CA TYR A 30 4.06 3.62 -1.09
C TYR A 30 5.55 3.33 -0.93
N GLN A 31 6.05 3.44 0.32
CA GLN A 31 7.43 3.10 0.66
C GLN A 31 7.66 1.60 0.48
N GLY A 32 8.70 1.22 -0.24
CA GLY A 32 9.01 -0.18 -0.51
C GLY A 32 8.24 -0.80 -1.67
N SER A 33 7.34 -0.06 -2.36
CA SER A 33 6.64 -0.58 -3.54
C SER A 33 7.62 -1.09 -4.60
N LYS A 34 7.35 -2.29 -5.11
CA LYS A 34 8.12 -2.95 -6.17
C LYS A 34 7.74 -2.48 -7.59
N LEU A 35 6.87 -1.45 -7.70
CA LEU A 35 6.36 -0.99 -8.99
C LEU A 35 7.46 -0.70 -10.02
N LYS A 36 8.60 -0.15 -9.59
CA LYS A 36 9.74 0.17 -10.47
C LYS A 36 10.47 -1.05 -11.03
N ILE A 37 10.31 -2.20 -10.41
CA ILE A 37 10.98 -3.45 -10.77
C ILE A 37 9.99 -4.57 -11.03
N SER A 38 8.69 -4.26 -11.02
CA SER A 38 7.62 -5.26 -11.22
C SER A 38 7.79 -6.01 -12.55
N ASP A 39 8.15 -5.33 -13.62
CA ASP A 39 8.34 -5.97 -14.93
C ASP A 39 9.49 -7.00 -14.90
N TRP A 40 10.59 -6.67 -14.20
CA TRP A 40 11.69 -7.62 -14.00
C TRP A 40 11.24 -8.82 -13.18
N ILE A 41 10.51 -8.62 -12.07
CA ILE A 41 9.95 -9.68 -11.24
C ILE A 41 9.01 -10.57 -12.08
N MET A 42 8.09 -9.94 -12.82
CA MET A 42 7.15 -10.67 -13.69
C MET A 42 7.87 -11.47 -14.80
N THR A 43 9.00 -10.97 -15.32
CA THR A 43 9.79 -11.70 -16.33
C THR A 43 10.33 -13.02 -15.80
N ILE A 44 10.69 -13.07 -14.50
CA ILE A 44 11.17 -14.29 -13.84
C ILE A 44 10.00 -15.21 -13.48
N ILE A 45 8.94 -14.64 -12.88
CA ILE A 45 7.80 -15.40 -12.37
C ILE A 45 6.99 -16.06 -13.51
N LYS A 46 6.82 -15.37 -14.63
CA LYS A 46 6.01 -15.87 -15.76
C LYS A 46 6.47 -17.24 -16.31
N ASP A 47 7.75 -17.56 -16.16
CA ASP A 47 8.34 -18.82 -16.65
C ASP A 47 8.14 -19.98 -15.64
N LEU A 48 7.61 -19.68 -14.44
CA LEU A 48 7.22 -20.69 -13.47
C LEU A 48 5.81 -21.21 -13.80
N ASN A 49 5.65 -22.54 -13.75
CA ASN A 49 4.35 -23.18 -13.98
C ASN A 49 3.49 -23.08 -12.71
N PHE A 50 2.44 -22.26 -12.71
CA PHE A 50 1.47 -22.10 -11.60
C PHE A 50 0.15 -21.52 -12.11
N ASN A 51 -0.93 -21.74 -11.38
CA ASN A 51 -2.26 -21.19 -11.64
C ASN A 51 -2.76 -20.31 -10.48
N THR A 52 -2.50 -20.74 -9.23
CA THR A 52 -2.88 -20.06 -8.02
C THR A 52 -1.65 -19.44 -7.37
N CYS A 53 -1.78 -18.24 -6.80
CA CYS A 53 -0.67 -17.58 -6.12
C CYS A 53 -1.12 -16.76 -4.92
N LEU A 54 -0.26 -16.73 -3.91
CA LEU A 54 -0.36 -15.87 -2.76
C LEU A 54 0.69 -14.76 -2.84
N ASP A 55 0.29 -13.51 -2.73
CA ASP A 55 1.16 -12.38 -2.38
C ASP A 55 1.03 -12.16 -0.87
N ALA A 56 1.96 -12.74 -0.12
CA ALA A 56 1.85 -12.85 1.33
C ALA A 56 2.02 -11.51 2.09
N PHE A 57 2.63 -10.49 1.44
CA PHE A 57 2.88 -9.16 1.97
C PHE A 57 2.57 -8.10 0.90
N GLY A 58 1.33 -8.03 0.48
CA GLY A 58 0.89 -7.34 -0.73
C GLY A 58 1.21 -5.85 -0.82
N GLY A 59 1.24 -5.13 0.29
CA GLY A 59 1.61 -3.71 0.35
C GLY A 59 0.79 -2.85 -0.62
N SER A 60 1.44 -2.24 -1.61
CA SER A 60 0.74 -1.44 -2.63
C SER A 60 -0.12 -2.25 -3.60
N GLY A 61 0.05 -3.58 -3.66
CA GLY A 61 -0.65 -4.48 -4.60
C GLY A 61 -0.04 -4.57 -6.00
N CYS A 62 1.09 -3.92 -6.28
CA CYS A 62 1.62 -3.86 -7.63
C CYS A 62 2.08 -5.24 -8.17
N ILE A 63 2.56 -6.15 -7.32
CA ILE A 63 2.93 -7.51 -7.72
C ILE A 63 1.68 -8.36 -7.93
N SER A 64 0.74 -8.36 -6.99
CA SER A 64 -0.57 -9.01 -7.16
C SER A 64 -1.27 -8.57 -8.45
N TYR A 65 -1.21 -7.27 -8.77
CA TYR A 65 -1.77 -6.74 -10.02
C TYR A 65 -1.07 -7.32 -11.26
N GLY A 66 0.26 -7.43 -11.22
CA GLY A 66 1.04 -8.08 -12.27
C GLY A 66 0.66 -9.56 -12.45
N LEU A 67 0.48 -10.30 -11.35
CA LEU A 67 0.03 -11.70 -11.34
C LEU A 67 -1.40 -11.83 -11.90
N LYS A 68 -2.32 -10.93 -11.52
CA LYS A 68 -3.67 -10.85 -12.10
C LYS A 68 -3.63 -10.61 -13.61
N LYS A 69 -2.72 -9.74 -14.10
CA LYS A 69 -2.49 -9.53 -15.56
C LYS A 69 -1.92 -10.75 -16.26
N LEU A 70 -1.19 -11.63 -15.58
CA LEU A 70 -0.74 -12.93 -16.09
C LEU A 70 -1.85 -14.01 -16.06
N ASN A 71 -3.12 -13.61 -15.83
CA ASN A 71 -4.28 -14.51 -15.76
C ASN A 71 -4.17 -15.56 -14.66
N LYS A 72 -3.55 -15.22 -13.52
CA LYS A 72 -3.47 -16.09 -12.35
C LYS A 72 -4.63 -15.81 -11.38
N SER A 73 -5.02 -16.85 -10.60
CA SER A 73 -5.87 -16.67 -9.42
C SER A 73 -5.01 -16.14 -8.28
N VAL A 74 -5.29 -14.93 -7.82
CA VAL A 74 -4.44 -14.20 -6.88
C VAL A 74 -5.11 -14.06 -5.53
N THR A 75 -4.47 -14.56 -4.48
CA THR A 75 -4.75 -14.16 -3.12
C THR A 75 -3.76 -13.07 -2.72
N TYR A 76 -4.27 -11.86 -2.52
CA TYR A 76 -3.54 -10.75 -1.93
C TYR A 76 -3.69 -10.82 -0.42
N ASN A 77 -2.61 -10.70 0.34
CA ASN A 77 -2.68 -10.60 1.79
C ASN A 77 -1.82 -9.46 2.34
N ASP A 78 -2.30 -8.78 3.36
CA ASP A 78 -1.49 -7.85 4.16
C ASP A 78 -2.05 -7.74 5.58
N ILE A 79 -1.16 -7.67 6.57
CA ILE A 79 -1.53 -7.54 7.99
C ILE A 79 -2.11 -6.16 8.31
N LEU A 80 -1.77 -5.12 7.53
CA LEU A 80 -2.28 -3.76 7.70
C LEU A 80 -3.63 -3.62 6.98
N LYS A 81 -4.63 -3.18 7.72
CA LYS A 81 -5.99 -3.10 7.22
C LYS A 81 -6.16 -2.11 6.07
N PHE A 82 -5.41 -1.00 6.07
CA PHE A 82 -5.45 -0.07 4.94
C PHE A 82 -4.90 -0.69 3.66
N ASN A 83 -3.85 -1.54 3.73
CA ASN A 83 -3.34 -2.28 2.58
C ASN A 83 -4.34 -3.35 2.11
N TYR A 84 -4.97 -4.08 3.06
CA TYR A 84 -6.06 -5.01 2.72
C TYR A 84 -7.14 -4.33 1.87
N LEU A 85 -7.53 -3.10 2.22
CA LEU A 85 -8.49 -2.32 1.42
C LEU A 85 -7.95 -1.98 0.02
N PHE A 86 -6.64 -1.80 -0.14
CA PHE A 86 -6.02 -1.67 -1.46
C PHE A 86 -6.12 -2.95 -2.27
N GLY A 87 -5.85 -4.10 -1.65
CA GLY A 87 -6.04 -5.42 -2.27
C GLY A 87 -7.48 -5.65 -2.69
N LYS A 88 -8.43 -5.29 -1.83
CA LYS A 88 -9.86 -5.40 -2.12
C LYS A 88 -10.28 -4.48 -3.27
N ALA A 89 -9.78 -3.24 -3.31
CA ALA A 89 -10.07 -2.28 -4.37
C ALA A 89 -9.52 -2.70 -5.74
N LEU A 90 -8.26 -3.17 -5.80
CA LEU A 90 -7.51 -3.29 -7.05
C LEU A 90 -7.31 -4.74 -7.53
N ILE A 91 -7.39 -5.72 -6.62
CA ILE A 91 -7.09 -7.12 -6.93
C ILE A 91 -8.36 -7.97 -6.92
N GLU A 92 -9.11 -7.97 -5.82
CA GLU A 92 -10.35 -8.74 -5.68
C GLU A 92 -11.46 -8.17 -6.56
N ASN A 93 -11.58 -6.87 -6.63
CA ASN A 93 -12.57 -6.18 -7.46
C ASN A 93 -12.33 -6.42 -8.95
N ASN A 94 -13.36 -6.90 -9.65
CA ASN A 94 -13.29 -7.19 -11.08
C ASN A 94 -14.06 -6.18 -11.96
N GLU A 95 -15.06 -5.48 -11.41
CA GLU A 95 -15.97 -4.66 -12.22
C GLU A 95 -16.45 -3.37 -11.57
N VAL A 96 -16.55 -3.32 -10.24
CA VAL A 96 -17.15 -2.18 -9.53
C VAL A 96 -16.26 -0.94 -9.66
N ARG A 97 -16.89 0.21 -9.93
CA ARG A 97 -16.24 1.51 -10.07
C ARG A 97 -17.00 2.58 -9.30
N LEU A 98 -16.28 3.60 -8.88
CA LEU A 98 -16.90 4.82 -8.36
C LEU A 98 -17.51 5.61 -9.52
N SER A 99 -18.81 5.83 -9.49
CA SER A 99 -19.51 6.70 -10.43
C SER A 99 -19.24 8.19 -10.11
N LYS A 100 -19.59 9.07 -11.05
CA LYS A 100 -19.56 10.52 -10.81
C LYS A 100 -20.44 10.92 -9.61
N SER A 101 -21.59 10.27 -9.45
CA SER A 101 -22.49 10.50 -8.31
C SER A 101 -21.89 10.03 -6.99
N ASP A 102 -21.19 8.89 -6.96
CA ASP A 102 -20.50 8.43 -5.76
C ASP A 102 -19.41 9.43 -5.34
N ILE A 103 -18.58 9.89 -6.29
CA ILE A 103 -17.52 10.87 -6.04
C ILE A 103 -18.13 12.20 -5.56
N SER A 104 -19.21 12.67 -6.21
CA SER A 104 -19.90 13.90 -5.81
C SER A 104 -20.48 13.79 -4.39
N TYR A 105 -21.08 12.64 -4.06
CA TYR A 105 -21.59 12.37 -2.72
C TYR A 105 -20.46 12.40 -1.66
N ILE A 106 -19.35 11.71 -1.93
CA ILE A 106 -18.22 11.64 -0.99
C ILE A 106 -17.63 13.04 -0.72
N LEU A 107 -17.54 13.89 -1.73
CA LEU A 107 -16.90 15.21 -1.60
C LEU A 107 -17.84 16.30 -1.07
N LYS A 108 -19.15 16.09 -1.09
CA LYS A 108 -20.14 17.07 -0.61
C LYS A 108 -20.36 16.96 0.88
N LYS A 109 -20.56 18.10 1.55
CA LYS A 109 -21.10 18.14 2.91
C LYS A 109 -22.60 17.87 2.86
N HIS A 110 -23.12 17.03 3.76
CA HIS A 110 -24.52 16.68 3.90
C HIS A 110 -25.06 17.22 5.23
N ASP A 111 -26.15 17.97 5.19
CA ASP A 111 -26.70 18.64 6.39
C ASP A 111 -27.32 17.64 7.37
N GLU A 112 -27.71 16.46 6.88
CA GLU A 112 -28.25 15.34 7.66
C GLU A 112 -27.20 14.46 8.33
N ILE A 113 -25.90 14.68 8.07
CA ILE A 113 -24.81 13.90 8.64
C ILE A 113 -24.11 14.73 9.71
N GLU A 114 -24.03 14.16 10.91
CA GLU A 114 -23.14 14.68 11.95
C GLU A 114 -21.71 14.21 11.70
N TYR A 115 -20.80 15.15 11.51
CA TYR A 115 -19.39 14.86 11.19
C TYR A 115 -18.56 14.90 12.47
N PRO A 116 -17.96 13.77 12.91
CA PRO A 116 -17.00 13.76 14.00
C PRO A 116 -15.76 14.60 13.67
N THR A 117 -15.05 15.07 14.69
CA THR A 117 -13.85 15.93 14.58
C THR A 117 -12.57 15.18 15.00
N VAL A 118 -12.51 13.88 14.73
CA VAL A 118 -11.40 13.02 15.22
C VAL A 118 -10.05 13.49 14.69
N ILE A 119 -9.98 13.82 13.39
CA ILE A 119 -8.73 14.28 12.77
C ILE A 119 -8.45 15.73 13.18
N GLU A 120 -9.46 16.59 13.17
CA GLU A 120 -9.34 18.00 13.57
C GLU A 120 -8.80 18.12 14.99
N ASP A 121 -9.34 17.35 15.95
CA ASP A 121 -8.97 17.43 17.36
C ASP A 121 -7.62 16.79 17.66
N ASN A 122 -7.33 15.63 17.04
CA ASN A 122 -6.15 14.85 17.42
C ASN A 122 -4.91 15.11 16.54
N PHE A 123 -5.06 15.72 15.34
CA PHE A 123 -3.94 15.92 14.41
C PHE A 123 -3.69 17.38 14.04
N LYS A 124 -4.17 18.31 14.87
CA LYS A 124 -3.91 19.75 14.70
C LYS A 124 -2.41 20.03 14.62
N ASP A 125 -2.00 20.82 13.62
CA ASP A 125 -0.60 21.20 13.38
C ASP A 125 0.36 20.03 13.15
N ILE A 126 -0.12 18.81 12.86
CA ILE A 126 0.75 17.63 12.71
C ILE A 126 1.05 17.36 11.25
N TYR A 127 0.04 17.07 10.43
CA TYR A 127 0.21 16.61 9.05
C TYR A 127 -0.41 17.53 8.02
N PHE A 128 -1.58 18.08 8.33
CA PHE A 128 -2.44 18.83 7.44
C PHE A 128 -2.90 20.10 8.12
N THR A 129 -3.39 21.08 7.36
CA THR A 129 -3.96 22.30 7.92
C THR A 129 -5.32 22.03 8.58
N ASP A 130 -5.82 22.95 9.39
CA ASP A 130 -7.12 22.77 10.05
C ASP A 130 -8.26 22.58 9.03
N ASP A 131 -8.27 23.32 7.92
CA ASP A 131 -9.25 23.13 6.85
C ASP A 131 -9.12 21.78 6.15
N GLU A 132 -7.89 21.28 5.96
CA GLU A 132 -7.62 19.94 5.41
C GLU A 132 -8.08 18.85 6.39
N ASN A 133 -7.88 19.02 7.71
CA ASN A 133 -8.34 18.07 8.73
C ASN A 133 -9.87 17.97 8.75
N LYS A 134 -10.58 19.10 8.72
CA LYS A 134 -12.06 19.16 8.61
C LYS A 134 -12.56 18.45 7.34
N TRP A 135 -11.89 18.71 6.24
CA TRP A 135 -12.23 18.05 4.97
C TRP A 135 -12.04 16.54 5.05
N LEU A 136 -10.98 16.07 5.72
CA LEU A 136 -10.70 14.65 5.92
C LEU A 136 -11.75 13.99 6.81
N ASP A 137 -12.15 14.64 7.94
CA ASP A 137 -13.22 14.13 8.81
C ASP A 137 -14.55 13.98 8.04
N GLN A 138 -14.91 15.00 7.25
CA GLN A 138 -16.09 14.94 6.38
C GLN A 138 -15.99 13.79 5.35
N THR A 139 -14.89 13.73 4.64
CA THR A 139 -14.72 12.81 3.52
C THR A 139 -14.69 11.35 3.98
N ILE A 140 -13.96 11.03 5.05
CA ILE A 140 -13.93 9.66 5.59
C ILE A 140 -15.30 9.24 6.14
N THR A 141 -16.05 10.15 6.77
CA THR A 141 -17.41 9.87 7.24
C THR A 141 -18.35 9.53 6.07
N ASN A 142 -18.27 10.27 4.97
CA ASN A 142 -19.05 9.98 3.77
C ASN A 142 -18.62 8.64 3.12
N ILE A 143 -17.33 8.31 3.13
CA ILE A 143 -16.84 7.00 2.65
C ILE A 143 -17.41 5.86 3.49
N TYR A 144 -17.47 6.00 4.82
CA TYR A 144 -18.05 4.98 5.73
C TYR A 144 -19.54 4.74 5.47
N SER A 145 -20.27 5.70 4.88
CA SER A 145 -21.68 5.53 4.55
C SER A 145 -21.94 4.70 3.27
N LEU A 146 -20.90 4.40 2.49
CA LEU A 146 -21.01 3.58 1.29
C LEU A 146 -21.32 2.13 1.67
N LYS A 147 -22.40 1.58 1.11
CA LYS A 147 -22.86 0.21 1.41
C LYS A 147 -22.09 -0.85 0.62
N ASP A 148 -21.61 -0.50 -0.57
CA ASP A 148 -20.84 -1.39 -1.44
C ASP A 148 -19.39 -1.41 -0.98
N GLU A 149 -18.88 -2.59 -0.63
CA GLU A 149 -17.54 -2.76 -0.06
C GLU A 149 -16.41 -2.45 -1.05
N TYR A 150 -16.64 -2.64 -2.36
CA TYR A 150 -15.65 -2.29 -3.37
C TYR A 150 -15.63 -0.77 -3.63
N LYS A 151 -16.80 -0.11 -3.63
CA LYS A 151 -16.85 1.35 -3.67
C LYS A 151 -16.19 1.97 -2.44
N TYR A 152 -16.45 1.42 -1.26
CA TYR A 152 -15.77 1.81 -0.02
C TYR A 152 -14.24 1.68 -0.18
N SER A 153 -13.75 0.54 -0.63
CA SER A 153 -12.33 0.25 -0.79
C SER A 153 -11.65 1.13 -1.84
N LEU A 154 -12.32 1.39 -2.97
CA LEU A 154 -11.85 2.30 -4.02
C LEU A 154 -11.76 3.75 -3.51
N ALA A 155 -12.78 4.23 -2.81
CA ALA A 155 -12.79 5.57 -2.22
C ALA A 155 -11.71 5.70 -1.12
N PHE A 156 -11.55 4.68 -0.29
CA PHE A 156 -10.49 4.61 0.72
C PHE A 156 -9.10 4.62 0.10
N PHE A 157 -8.88 3.87 -0.99
CA PHE A 157 -7.63 3.91 -1.75
C PHE A 157 -7.34 5.32 -2.26
N ALA A 158 -8.31 5.96 -2.91
CA ALA A 158 -8.16 7.32 -3.45
C ALA A 158 -7.84 8.34 -2.35
N LEU A 159 -8.53 8.29 -1.20
CA LEU A 159 -8.28 9.13 -0.04
C LEU A 159 -6.88 8.90 0.54
N SER A 160 -6.47 7.64 0.66
CA SER A 160 -5.15 7.27 1.17
C SER A 160 -4.03 7.81 0.28
N GLN A 161 -4.13 7.68 -1.04
CA GLN A 161 -3.15 8.22 -1.97
C GLN A 161 -3.12 9.77 -1.95
N ALA A 162 -4.28 10.42 -1.79
CA ALA A 162 -4.37 11.86 -1.60
C ALA A 162 -3.69 12.30 -0.29
N CYS A 163 -3.84 11.55 0.78
CA CYS A 163 -3.13 11.79 2.04
C CYS A 163 -1.61 11.65 1.85
N ILE A 164 -1.15 10.54 1.25
CA ILE A 164 0.28 10.25 1.09
C ILE A 164 0.99 11.31 0.24
N ILE A 165 0.42 11.70 -0.91
CA ILE A 165 1.08 12.66 -1.82
C ILE A 165 1.27 14.04 -1.21
N LYS A 166 0.42 14.43 -0.26
CA LYS A 166 0.52 15.69 0.47
C LYS A 166 1.50 15.64 1.63
N ARG A 167 2.15 14.49 1.88
CA ARG A 167 3.12 14.32 2.96
C ARG A 167 4.56 14.53 2.51
N PRO A 168 5.38 15.27 3.26
CA PRO A 168 6.83 15.19 3.11
C PRO A 168 7.31 13.73 3.30
N TYR A 169 8.15 13.26 2.40
CA TYR A 169 8.67 11.87 2.37
C TYR A 169 7.61 10.78 2.12
N ASN A 170 6.34 11.14 1.85
CA ASN A 170 5.20 10.21 1.71
C ASN A 170 4.95 9.34 2.96
N LEU A 171 5.26 9.84 4.16
CA LEU A 171 5.18 9.10 5.44
C LEU A 171 4.56 9.95 6.54
N PHE A 172 4.01 9.27 7.57
CA PHE A 172 3.36 9.87 8.74
C PHE A 172 4.19 9.73 10.04
N HIS A 173 5.48 9.52 9.93
CA HIS A 173 6.37 9.20 11.06
C HIS A 173 6.87 10.42 11.86
N ARG A 174 6.46 11.64 11.51
CA ARG A 174 6.93 12.88 12.16
C ARG A 174 5.90 14.00 12.05
N LYS A 175 5.80 14.83 13.10
CA LYS A 175 5.12 16.13 13.03
C LYS A 175 5.95 17.06 12.15
N ASN A 176 5.52 17.34 10.94
CA ASN A 176 6.28 18.13 9.97
C ASN A 176 5.42 18.98 9.02
N LEU A 177 4.23 19.41 9.48
CA LEU A 177 3.36 20.32 8.71
C LEU A 177 4.11 21.60 8.32
N TYR A 178 4.96 22.14 9.21
CA TYR A 178 5.78 23.34 8.94
C TYR A 178 6.58 23.25 7.63
N MET A 179 6.98 22.05 7.22
CA MET A 179 7.69 21.85 5.94
C MET A 179 6.79 22.17 4.73
N ARG A 180 5.48 22.06 4.87
CA ARG A 180 4.52 22.39 3.81
C ARG A 180 4.16 23.88 3.83
N THR A 181 3.97 24.45 5.02
CA THR A 181 3.42 25.79 5.23
C THR A 181 4.45 26.91 5.24
N SER A 182 5.72 26.62 5.60
CA SER A 182 6.78 27.64 5.63
C SER A 182 7.07 28.25 4.27
N ASN A 183 7.23 29.57 4.22
CA ASN A 183 7.61 30.29 3.00
C ASN A 183 9.14 30.37 2.89
N VAL A 184 9.77 29.27 2.49
CA VAL A 184 11.22 29.15 2.33
C VAL A 184 11.58 28.57 0.96
N LYS A 185 12.71 28.98 0.40
CA LYS A 185 13.27 28.32 -0.81
C LYS A 185 13.68 26.89 -0.44
N ARG A 186 13.21 25.90 -1.22
CA ARG A 186 13.46 24.48 -0.96
C ARG A 186 14.28 23.88 -2.07
N SER A 187 15.24 23.02 -1.70
CA SER A 187 15.98 22.17 -2.62
C SER A 187 15.28 20.82 -2.89
N PHE A 188 14.22 20.52 -2.13
CA PHE A 188 13.45 19.28 -2.23
C PHE A 188 11.97 19.53 -1.93
N GLY A 189 11.14 18.60 -2.35
CA GLY A 189 9.69 18.71 -2.22
C GLY A 189 9.10 19.63 -3.29
N ASN A 190 7.82 19.44 -3.54
CA ASN A 190 7.10 20.24 -4.51
C ASN A 190 5.96 20.96 -3.80
N LYS A 191 6.14 22.26 -3.53
CA LYS A 191 5.12 23.08 -2.87
C LYS A 191 3.79 23.06 -3.64
N ILE A 192 3.82 23.09 -4.97
CA ILE A 192 2.64 23.01 -5.83
C ILE A 192 1.87 21.72 -5.55
N THR A 193 2.58 20.59 -5.38
CA THR A 193 1.97 19.30 -5.01
C THR A 193 1.28 19.35 -3.64
N TRP A 194 1.90 20.00 -2.66
CA TRP A 194 1.34 20.06 -1.31
C TRP A 194 0.20 21.07 -1.18
N ASP A 195 0.24 22.16 -1.96
CA ASP A 195 -0.77 23.22 -1.94
C ASP A 195 -2.04 22.85 -2.75
N ARG A 196 -1.92 21.88 -3.69
CA ARG A 196 -3.07 21.41 -4.47
C ARG A 196 -4.19 20.89 -3.56
N PRO A 197 -5.46 21.23 -3.79
CA PRO A 197 -6.60 20.78 -3.00
C PRO A 197 -6.72 19.26 -2.92
N PHE A 198 -7.27 18.76 -1.82
CA PHE A 198 -7.47 17.33 -1.60
C PHE A 198 -8.48 16.71 -2.56
N ASP A 199 -9.55 17.43 -2.88
CA ASP A 199 -10.60 16.98 -3.81
C ASP A 199 -10.05 16.70 -5.22
N GLU A 200 -9.14 17.54 -5.73
CA GLU A 200 -8.46 17.27 -7.00
C GLU A 200 -7.66 15.96 -6.97
N TYR A 201 -6.96 15.67 -5.86
CA TYR A 201 -6.24 14.41 -5.71
C TYR A 201 -7.18 13.24 -5.54
N PHE A 202 -8.25 13.39 -4.78
CA PHE A 202 -9.25 12.35 -4.61
C PHE A 202 -9.88 11.97 -5.96
N ILE A 203 -10.31 12.95 -6.75
CA ILE A 203 -10.86 12.73 -8.09
C ILE A 203 -9.82 12.04 -9.00
N LYS A 204 -8.59 12.53 -9.00
CA LYS A 204 -7.50 11.93 -9.79
C LYS A 204 -7.28 10.46 -9.44
N PHE A 205 -7.11 10.15 -8.17
CA PHE A 205 -6.83 8.77 -7.73
C PHE A 205 -8.04 7.86 -7.86
N SER A 206 -9.27 8.38 -7.71
CA SER A 206 -10.50 7.64 -8.04
C SER A 206 -10.56 7.26 -9.52
N LYS A 207 -10.20 8.19 -10.41
CA LYS A 207 -10.13 7.92 -11.85
C LYS A 207 -9.09 6.84 -12.17
N GLU A 208 -7.86 7.00 -11.67
CA GLU A 208 -6.79 6.02 -11.89
C GLU A 208 -7.15 4.62 -11.35
N ALA A 209 -7.76 4.55 -10.17
CA ALA A 209 -8.24 3.29 -9.61
C ALA A 209 -9.34 2.66 -10.47
N ASN A 210 -10.33 3.44 -10.89
CA ASN A 210 -11.40 2.97 -11.78
C ASN A 210 -10.86 2.40 -13.11
N GLU A 211 -9.87 3.08 -13.71
CA GLU A 211 -9.25 2.67 -14.97
C GLU A 211 -8.43 1.38 -14.83
N SER A 212 -7.92 1.09 -13.64
CA SER A 212 -7.14 -0.12 -13.35
C SER A 212 -8.00 -1.36 -13.18
N ILE A 213 -9.30 -1.25 -12.89
CA ILE A 213 -10.18 -2.39 -12.64
C ILE A 213 -10.41 -3.21 -13.90
N PHE A 214 -10.21 -4.52 -13.77
CA PHE A 214 -10.50 -5.50 -14.82
C PHE A 214 -10.80 -6.88 -14.24
N ASP A 215 -11.57 -7.66 -14.98
CA ASP A 215 -11.78 -9.08 -14.73
C ASP A 215 -10.77 -9.89 -15.56
N ASN A 216 -10.07 -10.81 -14.92
CA ASN A 216 -9.19 -11.77 -15.58
C ASN A 216 -9.82 -13.17 -15.67
N GLY A 217 -11.11 -13.31 -15.33
CA GLY A 217 -11.84 -14.57 -15.34
C GLY A 217 -11.35 -15.58 -14.28
N LYS A 218 -10.73 -15.09 -13.20
CA LYS A 218 -10.25 -15.90 -12.09
C LYS A 218 -10.79 -15.36 -10.77
N ASP A 219 -10.88 -16.26 -9.78
CA ASP A 219 -11.21 -15.88 -8.42
C ASP A 219 -9.99 -15.21 -7.78
N ASN A 220 -10.11 -13.90 -7.53
CA ASN A 220 -9.11 -13.13 -6.82
C ASN A 220 -9.66 -12.75 -5.45
N VAL A 221 -8.84 -12.82 -4.41
CA VAL A 221 -9.26 -12.59 -3.03
C VAL A 221 -8.26 -11.69 -2.31
N ALA A 222 -8.75 -10.78 -1.48
CA ALA A 222 -7.94 -10.02 -0.53
C ALA A 222 -8.16 -10.55 0.90
N LYS A 223 -7.08 -10.72 1.65
CA LYS A 223 -7.08 -11.17 3.04
C LYS A 223 -6.33 -10.20 3.95
N ASN A 224 -6.71 -10.19 5.24
CA ASN A 224 -6.06 -9.39 6.26
C ASN A 224 -5.63 -10.30 7.41
N GLU A 225 -4.59 -11.10 7.18
CA GLU A 225 -4.15 -12.18 8.06
C GLU A 225 -2.63 -12.13 8.30
N ASP A 226 -2.16 -12.78 9.37
CA ASP A 226 -0.72 -13.03 9.55
C ASP A 226 -0.28 -14.08 8.51
N ALA A 227 0.73 -13.73 7.70
CA ALA A 227 1.22 -14.56 6.62
C ALA A 227 1.70 -15.96 7.07
N ILE A 228 2.20 -16.10 8.31
CA ILE A 228 2.66 -17.39 8.86
C ILE A 228 1.51 -18.36 9.11
N GLY A 229 0.32 -17.85 9.41
CA GLY A 229 -0.87 -18.67 9.74
C GLY A 229 -1.82 -18.91 8.58
N MET A 230 -1.47 -18.53 7.37
CA MET A 230 -2.34 -18.67 6.21
C MET A 230 -2.42 -20.12 5.71
N ASP A 231 -3.54 -20.45 5.03
CA ASP A 231 -3.66 -21.70 4.26
C ASP A 231 -2.51 -21.84 3.25
N ASN A 232 -2.07 -23.09 3.02
CA ASN A 232 -0.90 -23.40 2.18
C ASN A 232 -1.25 -23.92 0.78
N ASN A 233 -2.51 -23.84 0.36
CA ASN A 233 -2.99 -24.39 -0.93
C ASN A 233 -2.73 -23.43 -2.11
N TYR A 234 -1.47 -23.08 -2.36
CA TYR A 234 -1.08 -22.23 -3.49
C TYR A 234 0.04 -22.88 -4.31
N ASP A 235 -0.02 -22.75 -5.64
CA ASP A 235 1.08 -23.20 -6.49
C ASP A 235 2.34 -22.36 -6.33
N LEU A 236 2.17 -21.05 -6.04
CA LEU A 236 3.26 -20.08 -5.87
C LEU A 236 2.98 -19.12 -4.73
N VAL A 237 3.99 -18.84 -3.91
CA VAL A 237 3.92 -17.81 -2.87
C VAL A 237 5.00 -16.76 -3.12
N TYR A 238 4.57 -15.50 -3.29
CA TYR A 238 5.45 -14.33 -3.36
C TYR A 238 5.58 -13.68 -1.98
N ILE A 239 6.81 -13.41 -1.57
CA ILE A 239 7.16 -12.96 -0.23
C ILE A 239 8.02 -11.70 -0.33
N ASP A 240 7.53 -10.56 0.18
CA ASP A 240 8.23 -9.27 0.26
C ASP A 240 8.08 -8.68 1.66
N THR A 241 8.80 -9.25 2.62
CA THR A 241 8.70 -8.87 4.03
C THR A 241 9.28 -7.48 4.31
N PRO A 242 8.95 -6.83 5.44
CA PRO A 242 9.72 -5.70 5.93
C PRO A 242 11.21 -6.04 6.04
N TYR A 243 12.08 -5.16 5.57
CA TYR A 243 13.53 -5.40 5.58
C TYR A 243 14.19 -4.93 6.87
N ILE A 244 15.13 -5.74 7.34
CA ILE A 244 16.10 -5.33 8.37
C ILE A 244 17.43 -5.10 7.66
N SER A 245 17.98 -3.89 7.75
CA SER A 245 19.31 -3.61 7.19
C SER A 245 20.41 -4.33 8.02
N GLU A 246 21.59 -4.53 7.43
CA GLU A 246 22.77 -5.08 8.12
C GLU A 246 23.05 -4.34 9.45
N LYS A 247 22.86 -3.02 9.50
CA LYS A 247 23.00 -2.21 10.72
C LYS A 247 21.84 -2.36 11.69
N GLY A 248 20.80 -3.13 11.32
CA GLY A 248 19.64 -3.42 12.14
C GLY A 248 18.58 -2.32 12.16
N THR A 249 18.62 -1.41 11.22
CA THR A 249 17.51 -0.49 11.00
C THR A 249 16.36 -1.24 10.35
N THR A 250 15.19 -1.16 10.95
CA THR A 250 13.96 -1.80 10.46
C THR A 250 13.03 -0.78 9.85
N VAL A 251 12.15 -1.24 8.97
CA VAL A 251 11.03 -0.47 8.43
C VAL A 251 9.77 -0.88 9.18
N ASP A 252 9.25 0.02 10.01
CA ASP A 252 7.98 -0.19 10.70
C ASP A 252 6.84 0.45 9.90
N TYR A 253 6.23 -0.35 9.02
CA TYR A 253 5.13 0.12 8.17
C TYR A 253 3.91 0.55 8.96
N HIS A 254 3.60 -0.09 10.11
CA HIS A 254 2.52 0.33 10.97
C HIS A 254 2.77 1.75 11.52
N ALA A 255 3.98 2.03 12.00
CA ALA A 255 4.35 3.36 12.47
C ALA A 255 4.45 4.40 11.33
N PHE A 256 4.86 3.99 10.13
CA PHE A 256 5.01 4.89 8.98
C PHE A 256 3.67 5.31 8.38
N TYR A 257 2.68 4.44 8.43
CA TYR A 257 1.35 4.63 7.84
C TYR A 257 0.22 4.62 8.88
N HIS A 258 0.55 4.80 10.17
CA HIS A 258 -0.40 4.77 11.27
C HIS A 258 -1.63 5.68 11.06
N PHE A 259 -1.49 6.78 10.31
CA PHE A 259 -2.59 7.68 9.98
C PHE A 259 -3.61 6.99 9.06
N LEU A 260 -3.13 6.27 8.05
CA LEU A 260 -4.00 5.51 7.14
C LEU A 260 -4.63 4.31 7.85
N GLU A 261 -3.87 3.65 8.71
CA GLU A 261 -4.40 2.56 9.55
C GLU A 261 -5.48 3.07 10.51
N GLY A 262 -5.28 4.25 11.12
CA GLY A 262 -6.30 4.89 11.95
C GLY A 262 -7.58 5.23 11.18
N LEU A 263 -7.48 5.66 9.91
CA LEU A 263 -8.66 5.88 9.06
C LEU A 263 -9.51 4.62 8.86
N THR A 264 -8.94 3.41 8.97
CA THR A 264 -9.70 2.15 8.83
C THR A 264 -10.55 1.81 10.04
N ASP A 265 -10.32 2.46 11.17
CA ASP A 265 -11.08 2.33 12.41
C ASP A 265 -11.40 3.72 13.00
N TYR A 266 -11.93 4.59 12.15
CA TYR A 266 -12.10 6.01 12.40
C TYR A 266 -12.84 6.31 13.71
N ASN A 267 -13.92 5.59 14.00
CA ASN A 267 -14.75 5.81 15.21
C ASN A 267 -14.05 5.41 16.52
N ASN A 268 -13.05 4.54 16.45
CA ASN A 268 -12.30 4.08 17.63
C ASN A 268 -10.85 4.59 17.63
N TRP A 269 -10.47 5.41 16.65
CA TRP A 269 -9.09 5.80 16.42
C TRP A 269 -8.46 6.48 17.63
N GLU A 270 -9.14 7.42 18.26
CA GLU A 270 -8.65 8.15 19.43
C GLU A 270 -8.18 7.23 20.56
N ARG A 271 -8.91 6.14 20.83
CA ARG A 271 -8.57 5.15 21.88
C ARG A 271 -7.24 4.44 21.62
N ASN A 272 -6.82 4.41 20.35
CA ASN A 272 -5.61 3.72 19.87
C ASN A 272 -4.43 4.68 19.67
N ILE A 273 -4.58 5.97 19.92
CA ILE A 273 -3.50 6.95 19.82
C ILE A 273 -2.53 6.81 21.00
N ASP A 274 -1.23 6.86 20.72
CA ASP A 274 -0.15 7.02 21.70
C ASP A 274 0.26 8.48 21.79
N PHE A 275 -0.39 9.22 22.69
CA PHE A 275 -0.15 10.65 22.92
C PHE A 275 1.25 10.99 23.48
N LYS A 276 2.08 9.98 23.81
CA LYS A 276 3.47 10.22 24.20
C LYS A 276 4.32 10.73 23.02
N TYR A 277 3.87 10.52 21.80
CA TYR A 277 4.56 10.94 20.59
C TYR A 277 3.93 12.20 20.00
N LYS A 278 4.77 13.19 19.67
CA LYS A 278 4.33 14.50 19.11
C LYS A 278 3.51 14.42 17.82
N HIS A 279 3.48 13.29 17.16
CA HIS A 279 2.72 13.06 15.92
C HIS A 279 1.52 12.14 16.12
N ASN A 280 1.14 11.87 17.37
CA ASN A 280 -0.05 11.14 17.76
C ASN A 280 -0.20 9.80 16.97
N ARG A 281 0.90 9.02 16.95
CA ARG A 281 0.89 7.73 16.28
C ARG A 281 -0.04 6.73 16.95
N LEU A 282 -0.44 5.69 16.24
CA LEU A 282 -1.10 4.55 16.86
C LEU A 282 -0.15 3.84 17.86
N LYS A 283 -0.75 3.21 18.87
CA LYS A 283 -0.04 2.33 19.80
C LYS A 283 0.68 1.25 19.00
N PRO A 284 1.95 0.92 19.34
CA PRO A 284 2.72 -0.05 18.58
C PRO A 284 2.10 -1.45 18.67
N ILE A 285 2.11 -2.16 17.57
CA ILE A 285 1.79 -3.59 17.51
C ILE A 285 3.08 -4.41 17.49
N LYS A 286 3.02 -5.61 18.06
CA LYS A 286 4.17 -6.52 18.05
C LYS A 286 4.36 -7.04 16.62
N ASN A 287 5.52 -6.77 16.04
CA ASN A 287 5.89 -7.28 14.72
C ASN A 287 7.17 -8.11 14.80
N GLN A 288 7.07 -9.42 14.54
CA GLN A 288 8.19 -10.35 14.61
C GLN A 288 9.17 -10.16 13.44
N TRP A 289 8.70 -9.66 12.28
CA TRP A 289 9.51 -9.40 11.09
C TRP A 289 10.49 -8.23 11.27
N ASN A 290 10.20 -7.32 12.21
CA ASN A 290 11.05 -6.17 12.52
C ASN A 290 12.10 -6.46 13.61
N ASN A 291 12.24 -7.69 14.05
CA ASN A 291 13.13 -8.08 15.14
C ASN A 291 14.21 -9.05 14.65
N LYS A 292 15.49 -8.64 14.77
CA LYS A 292 16.66 -9.44 14.37
C LYS A 292 16.71 -10.83 15.01
N LYS A 293 16.17 -10.99 16.22
CA LYS A 293 16.18 -12.25 16.95
C LYS A 293 15.15 -13.25 16.44
N SER A 294 14.07 -12.77 15.85
CA SER A 294 12.95 -13.62 15.39
C SER A 294 12.89 -13.79 13.88
N VAL A 295 13.46 -12.88 13.09
CA VAL A 295 13.27 -12.85 11.63
C VAL A 295 13.73 -14.14 10.93
N HIS A 296 14.81 -14.77 11.37
CA HIS A 296 15.27 -16.05 10.83
C HIS A 296 14.22 -17.15 11.05
N ARG A 297 13.64 -17.21 12.27
CA ARG A 297 12.57 -18.15 12.58
C ARG A 297 11.32 -17.82 11.76
N CYS A 298 10.96 -16.56 11.62
CA CYS A 298 9.80 -16.17 10.80
C CYS A 298 9.93 -16.66 9.35
N PHE A 299 11.11 -16.55 8.73
CA PHE A 299 11.35 -17.10 7.40
C PHE A 299 11.28 -18.63 7.38
N ASN A 300 11.88 -19.28 8.38
CA ASN A 300 11.83 -20.74 8.50
C ASN A 300 10.39 -21.24 8.62
N ASP A 301 9.60 -20.64 9.52
CA ASP A 301 8.22 -21.02 9.76
C ASP A 301 7.34 -20.75 8.50
N LEU A 302 7.58 -19.61 7.81
CA LEU A 302 6.87 -19.27 6.59
C LEU A 302 7.20 -20.22 5.44
N PHE A 303 8.49 -20.54 5.23
CA PHE A 303 8.89 -21.45 4.17
C PHE A 303 8.42 -22.89 4.43
N GLY A 304 8.42 -23.32 5.69
CA GLY A 304 7.89 -24.63 6.09
C GLY A 304 6.37 -24.71 5.87
N ASN A 305 5.62 -23.64 6.15
CA ASN A 305 4.17 -23.61 5.87
C ASN A 305 3.86 -23.77 4.36
N PHE A 306 4.76 -23.30 3.48
CA PHE A 306 4.58 -23.34 2.03
C PHE A 306 5.57 -24.27 1.33
N GLU A 307 5.96 -25.39 1.99
CA GLU A 307 6.95 -26.33 1.45
C GLU A 307 6.51 -26.97 0.13
N ASP A 308 5.22 -27.12 -0.11
CA ASP A 308 4.65 -27.66 -1.36
C ASP A 308 4.51 -26.63 -2.48
N SER A 309 4.59 -25.34 -2.18
CA SER A 309 4.45 -24.24 -3.14
C SER A 309 5.79 -23.85 -3.75
N LYS A 310 5.82 -23.32 -4.96
CA LYS A 310 6.98 -22.53 -5.42
C LYS A 310 7.09 -21.26 -4.58
N ILE A 311 8.27 -20.96 -4.08
CA ILE A 311 8.50 -19.79 -3.21
C ILE A 311 9.36 -18.78 -3.95
N VAL A 312 8.87 -17.54 -4.05
CA VAL A 312 9.59 -16.41 -4.66
C VAL A 312 9.76 -15.32 -3.59
N VAL A 313 10.98 -15.05 -3.19
CA VAL A 313 11.30 -14.06 -2.14
C VAL A 313 11.98 -12.85 -2.75
N SER A 314 11.37 -11.69 -2.67
CA SER A 314 12.01 -10.40 -2.97
C SER A 314 12.68 -9.88 -1.71
N TYR A 315 13.98 -9.60 -1.79
CA TYR A 315 14.74 -9.16 -0.63
C TYR A 315 15.92 -8.26 -1.01
N ARG A 316 16.52 -7.63 -0.02
CA ARG A 316 17.74 -6.83 -0.22
C ARG A 316 19.01 -7.66 0.01
N SER A 317 20.06 -7.47 -0.80
CA SER A 317 21.31 -8.23 -0.69
C SER A 317 22.09 -7.98 0.60
N ASP A 318 21.90 -6.83 1.27
CA ASP A 318 22.53 -6.44 2.53
C ASP A 318 21.55 -6.50 3.71
N GLY A 319 20.60 -7.43 3.68
CA GLY A 319 19.59 -7.63 4.72
C GLY A 319 19.98 -8.55 5.85
N ILE A 320 19.11 -8.66 6.87
CA ILE A 320 19.12 -9.69 7.90
C ILE A 320 17.79 -10.43 7.82
N PRO A 321 17.80 -11.74 7.51
CA PRO A 321 18.96 -12.63 7.25
C PRO A 321 19.80 -12.16 6.06
N SER A 322 21.09 -12.55 6.01
CA SER A 322 21.89 -12.33 4.81
C SER A 322 21.41 -13.20 3.66
N GLU A 323 21.77 -12.83 2.43
CA GLU A 323 21.44 -13.59 1.21
C GLU A 323 21.75 -15.09 1.35
N ASN A 324 22.95 -15.44 1.83
CA ASN A 324 23.35 -16.83 2.04
C ASN A 324 22.53 -17.53 3.13
N GLN A 325 22.21 -16.82 4.22
CA GLN A 325 21.38 -17.37 5.29
C GLN A 325 19.95 -17.62 4.79
N LEU A 326 19.37 -16.65 4.05
CA LEU A 326 18.03 -16.78 3.50
C LEU A 326 17.97 -17.94 2.50
N LYS A 327 19.00 -18.08 1.63
CA LYS A 327 19.13 -19.20 0.71
C LYS A 327 19.20 -20.52 1.47
N SER A 328 20.05 -20.62 2.48
CA SER A 328 20.21 -21.86 3.27
C SER A 328 18.94 -22.24 4.05
N ILE A 329 18.12 -21.27 4.47
CA ILE A 329 16.82 -21.58 5.08
C ILE A 329 15.88 -22.14 4.01
N LEU A 330 15.83 -21.54 2.81
CA LEU A 330 14.94 -21.97 1.76
C LEU A 330 15.32 -23.36 1.19
N GLU A 331 16.62 -23.68 1.13
CA GLU A 331 17.15 -24.99 0.69
C GLU A 331 16.78 -26.16 1.62
N GLN A 332 16.26 -25.89 2.82
CA GLN A 332 15.71 -26.94 3.69
C GLN A 332 14.36 -27.47 3.18
N TYR A 333 13.66 -26.69 2.39
CA TYR A 333 12.30 -26.94 1.91
C TYR A 333 12.22 -27.11 0.39
N LYS A 334 13.25 -26.70 -0.36
CA LYS A 334 13.25 -26.68 -1.83
C LYS A 334 14.45 -27.41 -2.40
N SER A 335 14.17 -28.23 -3.42
CA SER A 335 15.20 -29.03 -4.11
C SER A 335 16.18 -28.17 -4.92
N LYS A 336 15.72 -27.01 -5.39
CA LYS A 336 16.53 -26.06 -6.15
C LYS A 336 16.20 -24.62 -5.72
N VAL A 337 17.25 -23.83 -5.44
CA VAL A 337 17.12 -22.41 -5.11
C VAL A 337 18.04 -21.59 -6.01
N GLU A 338 17.45 -20.70 -6.80
CA GLU A 338 18.16 -19.76 -7.68
C GLU A 338 18.04 -18.34 -7.16
N ILE A 339 19.08 -17.51 -7.37
CA ILE A 339 19.09 -16.09 -6.99
C ILE A 339 19.29 -15.25 -8.24
N TYR A 340 18.38 -14.30 -8.43
CA TYR A 340 18.43 -13.31 -9.49
C TYR A 340 18.73 -11.94 -8.89
N TYR A 341 19.55 -11.13 -9.55
CA TYR A 341 19.97 -9.82 -9.08
C TYR A 341 19.41 -8.72 -9.99
N TYR A 342 18.72 -7.76 -9.39
CA TYR A 342 18.39 -6.52 -10.08
C TYR A 342 19.52 -5.50 -9.86
N GLY A 343 20.12 -5.02 -10.94
CA GLY A 343 21.24 -4.06 -10.85
C GLY A 343 20.79 -2.70 -10.29
N ASN A 344 21.65 -1.99 -9.59
CA ASN A 344 21.54 -0.57 -9.16
C ASN A 344 20.16 -0.12 -8.62
N TYR A 345 19.52 -0.90 -7.76
CA TYR A 345 18.30 -0.48 -7.07
C TYR A 345 18.63 0.46 -5.90
N LYS A 346 18.08 1.68 -5.91
CA LYS A 346 18.25 2.65 -4.81
C LYS A 346 17.08 2.58 -3.85
N TYR A 347 17.33 2.08 -2.66
CA TYR A 347 16.35 2.14 -1.57
C TYR A 347 16.19 3.58 -1.06
N ALA A 348 14.97 4.09 -0.97
CA ALA A 348 14.66 5.49 -0.70
C ALA A 348 15.21 6.02 0.65
N LEU A 349 15.42 5.16 1.63
CA LEU A 349 15.95 5.52 2.96
C LEU A 349 17.35 4.94 3.23
N SER A 350 18.00 4.28 2.25
CA SER A 350 19.33 3.70 2.42
C SER A 350 20.41 4.67 1.95
N LYS A 351 21.47 4.78 2.74
CA LYS A 351 22.71 5.45 2.34
C LYS A 351 23.68 4.50 1.62
N ASN A 352 23.39 3.19 1.59
CA ASN A 352 24.24 2.19 0.93
C ASN A 352 23.88 2.14 -0.56
N SER A 353 24.80 2.62 -1.42
CA SER A 353 24.69 2.59 -2.88
C SER A 353 24.95 1.21 -3.50
N ASN A 354 25.49 0.27 -2.73
CA ASN A 354 25.88 -1.07 -3.20
C ASN A 354 24.79 -2.13 -2.93
N SER A 355 23.73 -1.77 -2.22
CA SER A 355 22.61 -2.69 -1.97
C SER A 355 21.85 -2.97 -3.26
N LYS A 356 21.63 -4.24 -3.56
CA LYS A 356 20.85 -4.70 -4.71
C LYS A 356 19.53 -5.29 -4.25
N GLU A 357 18.53 -5.23 -5.09
CA GLU A 357 17.35 -6.08 -4.92
C GLU A 357 17.68 -7.46 -5.45
N ILE A 358 17.30 -8.49 -4.71
CA ILE A 358 17.47 -9.89 -5.10
C ILE A 358 16.12 -10.60 -5.13
N LEU A 359 16.00 -11.58 -5.99
CA LEU A 359 14.84 -12.46 -6.03
C LEU A 359 15.35 -13.90 -5.87
N LEU A 360 14.97 -14.54 -4.75
CA LEU A 360 15.22 -15.96 -4.55
C LEU A 360 14.03 -16.75 -5.07
N VAL A 361 14.27 -17.78 -5.86
CA VAL A 361 13.25 -18.67 -6.42
C VAL A 361 13.55 -20.08 -5.97
N GLY A 362 12.68 -20.66 -5.14
CA GLY A 362 12.73 -22.02 -4.65
C GLY A 362 11.66 -22.90 -5.34
N VAL A 363 12.08 -24.04 -5.91
CA VAL A 363 11.21 -25.03 -6.56
C VAL A 363 11.48 -26.44 -6.06
#